data_49a19d7da788927f7678d2b212d01aef
#
_entry.id   49a19d7da788927f7678d2b212d01aef
#
_cell.length_a   1.000
_cell.length_b   1.000
_cell.length_c   1.000
_cell.angle_alpha   90.00
_cell.angle_beta   90.00
_cell.angle_gamma   90.00
#
_symmetry.space_group_name_H-M   'P 1'
#
loop_
_entity.id
_entity.type
_entity.pdbx_description
1 polymer ?
#
loop_
_entity_poly.entity_id
_entity_poly.type
_entity_poly.pdbx_seq_one_letter_code
_entity_poly.pdbx_strand_id
1 'polypeptide(L)'
;MRKIVLIIFALIMLSACRGRQTQAEGAGAAVADSTEVMAPEETDLMASHPQNYRLTGTIGEDKASMVLDKNGNDVTGVVTRCDYCVPINVEGTWQGDNITVDGVSQAGSHIEYKLTVAGNKVQGAEILSAEGEVEKQNVTMTIGHGRP
;
A
#
# COMPACT_ATOMS: atom_id res chain seq x y z
N MET A 1 25.50 12.21 33.10
CA MET A 1 25.93 10.82 33.34
C MET A 1 25.41 9.98 32.16
N ARG A 2 26.36 9.53 31.39
CA ARG A 2 26.19 8.75 30.16
C ARG A 2 25.74 7.34 30.51
N LYS A 3 24.73 6.82 29.85
CA LYS A 3 24.50 5.37 29.73
C LYS A 3 24.33 5.00 28.27
N ILE A 4 25.42 4.61 27.68
CA ILE A 4 25.55 3.95 26.40
C ILE A 4 25.06 2.52 26.63
N VAL A 5 23.97 2.12 25.95
CA VAL A 5 23.59 0.71 25.83
C VAL A 5 23.97 0.26 24.43
N LEU A 6 25.08 -0.40 24.33
CA LEU A 6 25.59 -1.13 23.19
C LEU A 6 24.84 -2.47 23.14
N ILE A 7 23.98 -2.66 22.20
CA ILE A 7 23.43 -3.98 21.91
C ILE A 7 24.07 -4.46 20.62
N ILE A 8 25.00 -5.35 20.79
CA ILE A 8 25.60 -6.20 19.77
C ILE A 8 24.58 -7.26 19.43
N PHE A 9 24.11 -7.30 18.18
CA PHE A 9 23.37 -8.45 17.66
C PHE A 9 24.22 -9.16 16.63
N ALA A 10 24.57 -10.38 17.04
CA ALA A 10 25.42 -11.30 16.31
C ALA A 10 24.72 -11.86 15.07
N LEU A 11 25.53 -12.03 14.04
CA LEU A 11 25.29 -12.83 12.85
C LEU A 11 24.79 -14.24 13.19
N ILE A 12 23.79 -14.69 12.45
CA ILE A 12 23.62 -16.12 12.19
C ILE A 12 23.56 -16.30 10.69
N MET A 13 24.65 -16.84 10.20
CA MET A 13 24.83 -17.43 8.87
C MET A 13 24.28 -18.86 8.85
N LEU A 14 24.04 -19.33 7.64
CA LEU A 14 23.90 -20.71 7.18
C LEU A 14 22.49 -21.33 7.21
N SER A 15 21.98 -21.63 5.99
CA SER A 15 22.19 -22.97 5.46
C SER A 15 21.89 -23.04 3.96
N ALA A 16 22.92 -23.44 3.25
CA ALA A 16 22.84 -23.93 1.89
C ALA A 16 22.19 -25.33 1.87
N CYS A 17 21.20 -25.56 1.04
CA CYS A 17 20.79 -26.88 0.64
C CYS A 17 21.02 -27.07 -0.84
N ARG A 18 22.05 -27.83 -1.08
CA ARG A 18 22.52 -28.43 -2.32
C ARG A 18 21.65 -29.65 -2.61
N GLY A 19 20.84 -29.61 -3.63
CA GLY A 19 20.01 -30.73 -4.10
C GLY A 19 20.45 -31.16 -5.48
N ARG A 20 21.01 -32.26 -5.51
CA ARG A 20 21.64 -33.21 -6.41
C ARG A 20 20.78 -33.54 -7.63
N GLN A 21 21.40 -33.39 -8.82
CA GLN A 21 20.98 -34.03 -10.06
C GLN A 21 21.12 -35.55 -9.96
N THR A 22 20.13 -36.27 -10.40
CA THR A 22 20.26 -37.63 -10.89
C THR A 22 19.54 -37.78 -12.22
N GLN A 23 20.33 -38.01 -13.22
CA GLN A 23 19.96 -38.46 -14.53
C GLN A 23 19.70 -39.97 -14.47
N ALA A 24 18.61 -40.42 -15.06
CA ALA A 24 18.44 -41.81 -15.44
C ALA A 24 17.64 -41.87 -16.73
N GLU A 25 18.30 -42.39 -17.75
CA GLU A 25 17.73 -42.86 -18.99
C GLU A 25 16.84 -44.11 -18.78
N GLY A 26 15.75 -44.18 -19.54
CA GLY A 26 14.94 -45.40 -19.61
C GLY A 26 13.89 -45.24 -20.70
N ALA A 27 14.20 -45.84 -21.86
CA ALA A 27 13.29 -45.96 -22.98
C ALA A 27 12.09 -46.88 -22.68
N GLY A 28 10.89 -46.50 -23.19
CA GLY A 28 9.72 -47.36 -23.17
C GLY A 28 8.56 -46.71 -23.90
N ALA A 29 8.35 -47.10 -25.13
CA ALA A 29 7.19 -46.68 -25.92
C ALA A 29 5.92 -47.35 -25.42
N ALA A 30 4.84 -46.56 -25.23
CA ALA A 30 3.47 -47.00 -25.32
C ALA A 30 2.57 -45.84 -25.71
N VAL A 31 1.99 -45.99 -26.88
CA VAL A 31 0.93 -45.16 -27.44
C VAL A 31 -0.33 -45.36 -26.60
N ALA A 32 -0.87 -44.31 -26.04
CA ALA A 32 -2.27 -44.24 -25.63
C ALA A 32 -2.76 -42.83 -25.90
N ASP A 33 -3.56 -42.75 -26.92
CA ASP A 33 -4.44 -41.65 -27.26
C ASP A 33 -5.36 -41.35 -26.10
N SER A 34 -5.20 -40.20 -25.49
CA SER A 34 -6.22 -39.60 -24.65
C SER A 34 -6.16 -38.11 -24.90
N THR A 35 -6.99 -37.70 -25.80
CA THR A 35 -7.36 -36.30 -26.04
C THR A 35 -8.10 -35.78 -24.81
N GLU A 36 -7.36 -35.46 -23.79
CA GLU A 36 -7.88 -34.67 -22.68
C GLU A 36 -7.76 -33.22 -23.10
N VAL A 37 -8.89 -32.72 -23.61
CA VAL A 37 -9.09 -31.30 -23.87
C VAL A 37 -8.97 -30.62 -22.50
N MET A 38 -7.77 -30.14 -22.19
CA MET A 38 -7.58 -29.16 -21.12
C MET A 38 -8.39 -27.95 -21.53
N ALA A 39 -9.52 -27.76 -20.86
CA ALA A 39 -10.19 -26.51 -20.84
C ALA A 39 -9.16 -25.44 -20.44
N PRO A 40 -9.06 -24.32 -21.16
CA PRO A 40 -8.23 -23.25 -20.67
C PRO A 40 -8.77 -22.88 -19.28
N GLU A 41 -7.92 -22.98 -18.27
CA GLU A 41 -8.16 -22.26 -17.03
C GLU A 41 -8.38 -20.81 -17.46
N GLU A 42 -9.63 -20.41 -17.45
CA GLU A 42 -9.97 -19.00 -17.42
C GLU A 42 -9.31 -18.48 -16.14
N THR A 43 -8.06 -18.10 -16.27
CA THR A 43 -7.40 -17.22 -15.32
C THR A 43 -8.33 -16.04 -15.24
N ASP A 44 -9.05 -15.95 -14.15
CA ASP A 44 -9.95 -14.88 -13.80
C ASP A 44 -9.13 -13.57 -13.77
N LEU A 45 -8.94 -13.04 -14.96
CA LEU A 45 -8.45 -11.70 -15.19
C LEU A 45 -9.61 -10.73 -14.89
N MET A 46 -10.24 -10.90 -13.74
CA MET A 46 -10.90 -9.80 -13.08
C MET A 46 -9.78 -8.85 -12.64
N ALA A 47 -9.21 -8.20 -13.62
CA ALA A 47 -8.48 -6.98 -13.39
C ALA A 47 -9.42 -6.11 -12.55
N SER A 48 -9.12 -6.01 -11.26
CA SER A 48 -9.88 -5.15 -10.36
C SER A 48 -9.78 -3.76 -10.98
N HIS A 49 -10.88 -3.28 -11.53
CA HIS A 49 -10.91 -1.94 -12.07
C HIS A 49 -10.52 -0.99 -10.95
N PRO A 50 -9.58 -0.10 -11.16
CA PRO A 50 -9.19 0.86 -10.15
C PRO A 50 -10.43 1.61 -9.68
N GLN A 51 -10.66 1.60 -8.37
CA GLN A 51 -11.77 2.32 -7.77
C GLN A 51 -11.28 3.69 -7.33
N ASN A 52 -11.91 4.72 -7.86
CA ASN A 52 -11.59 6.10 -7.51
C ASN A 52 -12.47 6.57 -6.35
N TYR A 53 -11.84 7.03 -5.30
CA TYR A 53 -12.48 7.55 -4.10
C TYR A 53 -12.14 9.03 -3.93
N ARG A 54 -13.16 9.83 -3.69
CA ARG A 54 -12.99 11.24 -3.34
C ARG A 54 -13.35 11.44 -1.89
N LEU A 55 -12.39 11.88 -1.09
CA LEU A 55 -12.57 12.22 0.32
C LEU A 55 -12.52 13.74 0.45
N THR A 56 -13.44 14.31 1.22
CA THR A 56 -13.48 15.75 1.51
C THR A 56 -13.70 15.96 2.99
N GLY A 57 -13.00 16.93 3.56
CA GLY A 57 -13.11 17.22 4.99
C GLY A 57 -12.03 18.16 5.48
N THR A 58 -11.43 17.82 6.61
CA THR A 58 -10.41 18.66 7.26
C THR A 58 -9.19 17.85 7.71
N ILE A 59 -8.03 18.49 7.69
CA ILE A 59 -6.79 18.05 8.33
C ILE A 59 -6.41 19.16 9.31
N GLY A 60 -6.47 18.86 10.62
CA GLY A 60 -6.45 19.89 11.63
C GLY A 60 -7.65 20.83 11.48
N GLU A 61 -7.41 22.12 11.32
CA GLU A 61 -8.43 23.14 11.09
C GLU A 61 -8.65 23.43 9.60
N ASP A 62 -7.78 22.92 8.71
CA ASP A 62 -7.76 23.25 7.31
C ASP A 62 -8.69 22.36 6.48
N LYS A 63 -9.36 22.96 5.50
CA LYS A 63 -10.11 22.21 4.51
C LYS A 63 -9.15 21.41 3.63
N ALA A 64 -9.48 20.15 3.43
CA ALA A 64 -8.66 19.24 2.62
C ALA A 64 -9.50 18.32 1.76
N SER A 65 -8.90 17.83 0.70
CA SER A 65 -9.46 16.77 -0.14
C SER A 65 -8.39 15.75 -0.49
N MET A 66 -8.82 14.48 -0.59
CA MET A 66 -7.98 13.41 -1.11
C MET A 66 -8.71 12.76 -2.29
N VAL A 67 -7.97 12.46 -3.33
CA VAL A 67 -8.43 11.60 -4.42
C VAL A 67 -7.54 10.38 -4.42
N LEU A 68 -8.13 9.21 -4.17
CA LEU A 68 -7.40 7.96 -4.02
C LEU A 68 -7.88 6.95 -5.06
N ASP A 69 -6.95 6.37 -5.78
CA ASP A 69 -7.15 5.28 -6.72
C ASP A 69 -6.71 3.98 -6.06
N LYS A 70 -7.68 3.09 -5.78
CA LYS A 70 -7.45 1.79 -5.14
C LYS A 70 -7.40 0.70 -6.19
N ASN A 71 -6.33 -0.07 -6.20
CA ASN A 71 -6.15 -1.25 -7.05
C ASN A 71 -5.75 -2.45 -6.18
N GLY A 72 -6.70 -3.33 -5.89
CA GLY A 72 -6.49 -4.36 -4.88
C GLY A 72 -6.27 -3.74 -3.51
N ASN A 73 -5.11 -3.96 -2.91
CA ASN A 73 -4.71 -3.33 -1.65
C ASN A 73 -3.83 -2.08 -1.85
N ASP A 74 -3.34 -1.87 -3.06
CA ASP A 74 -2.48 -0.72 -3.34
C ASP A 74 -3.33 0.53 -3.57
N VAL A 75 -2.82 1.65 -3.10
CA VAL A 75 -3.46 2.96 -3.24
C VAL A 75 -2.44 3.97 -3.71
N THR A 76 -2.83 4.73 -4.70
CA THR A 76 -2.12 5.95 -5.10
C THR A 76 -3.11 7.11 -5.10
N GLY A 77 -2.61 8.32 -5.04
CA GLY A 77 -3.53 9.46 -5.08
C GLY A 77 -2.89 10.81 -4.86
N VAL A 78 -3.76 11.75 -4.58
CA VAL A 78 -3.39 13.15 -4.37
C VAL A 78 -4.13 13.71 -3.18
N VAL A 79 -3.39 14.37 -2.29
CA VAL A 79 -3.93 15.15 -1.17
C VAL A 79 -3.75 16.63 -1.49
N THR A 80 -4.82 17.41 -1.31
CA THR A 80 -4.79 18.87 -1.48
C THR A 80 -5.27 19.52 -0.19
N ARG A 81 -4.43 20.37 0.39
CA ARG A 81 -4.76 21.23 1.53
C ARG A 81 -4.89 22.66 1.04
N CYS A 82 -5.98 23.34 1.44
CA CYS A 82 -6.23 24.70 0.98
C CYS A 82 -5.20 25.73 1.42
N ASP A 83 -4.49 25.52 2.54
CA ASP A 83 -3.47 26.45 3.02
C ASP A 83 -2.31 26.65 2.06
N TYR A 84 -1.99 25.59 1.32
CA TYR A 84 -0.89 25.62 0.36
C TYR A 84 -1.36 25.47 -1.08
N CYS A 85 -2.60 25.02 -1.30
CA CYS A 85 -3.21 24.66 -2.59
C CYS A 85 -2.28 23.87 -3.54
N VAL A 86 -1.27 23.22 -2.97
CA VAL A 86 -0.32 22.41 -3.70
C VAL A 86 -0.67 20.95 -3.48
N PRO A 87 -0.95 20.22 -4.55
CA PRO A 87 -1.23 18.78 -4.44
C PRO A 87 0.03 18.03 -4.01
N ILE A 88 -0.16 17.06 -3.11
CA ILE A 88 0.87 16.14 -2.65
C ILE A 88 0.50 14.76 -3.18
N ASN A 89 1.37 14.16 -3.98
CA ASN A 89 1.20 12.80 -4.42
C ASN A 89 1.45 11.85 -3.25
N VAL A 90 0.56 10.86 -3.10
CA VAL A 90 0.65 9.87 -2.03
C VAL A 90 0.51 8.46 -2.60
N GLU A 91 1.16 7.51 -1.95
CA GLU A 91 1.08 6.09 -2.26
C GLU A 91 1.05 5.27 -0.98
N GLY A 92 0.52 4.06 -1.04
CA GLY A 92 0.47 3.19 0.12
C GLY A 92 -0.53 2.06 -0.01
N THR A 93 -1.23 1.74 1.08
CA THR A 93 -2.14 0.59 1.13
C THR A 93 -3.50 0.93 1.73
N TRP A 94 -4.53 0.19 1.27
CA TRP A 94 -5.86 0.19 1.84
C TRP A 94 -6.30 -1.26 2.10
N GLN A 95 -6.25 -1.68 3.36
CA GLN A 95 -6.58 -3.04 3.77
C GLN A 95 -7.77 -3.01 4.73
N GLY A 96 -8.89 -3.62 4.33
CA GLY A 96 -10.13 -3.55 5.09
C GLY A 96 -10.55 -2.11 5.31
N ASP A 97 -10.65 -1.71 6.56
CA ASP A 97 -11.03 -0.35 6.96
C ASP A 97 -9.82 0.59 7.17
N ASN A 98 -8.60 0.12 6.98
CA ASN A 98 -7.41 0.90 7.26
C ASN A 98 -6.74 1.37 5.97
N ILE A 99 -6.47 2.67 5.89
CA ILE A 99 -5.71 3.32 4.82
C ILE A 99 -4.42 3.87 5.42
N THR A 100 -3.29 3.50 4.85
CA THR A 100 -2.00 4.10 5.17
C THR A 100 -1.36 4.54 3.87
N VAL A 101 -1.19 5.84 3.71
CA VAL A 101 -0.52 6.41 2.54
C VAL A 101 0.49 7.46 2.98
N ASP A 102 1.53 7.60 2.22
CA ASP A 102 2.59 8.57 2.49
C ASP A 102 3.02 9.33 1.23
N GLY A 103 3.64 10.45 1.42
CA GLY A 103 4.12 11.30 0.37
C GLY A 103 5.16 12.30 0.87
N VAL A 104 5.64 13.12 -0.05
CA VAL A 104 6.62 14.16 0.26
C VAL A 104 6.08 15.51 -0.18
N SER A 105 6.13 16.49 0.72
CA SER A 105 5.75 17.88 0.41
C SER A 105 6.78 18.55 -0.52
N GLN A 106 6.41 19.67 -1.13
CA GLN A 106 7.36 20.45 -1.91
C GLN A 106 8.57 20.96 -1.10
N ALA A 107 8.41 21.11 0.21
CA ALA A 107 9.48 21.50 1.12
C ALA A 107 10.40 20.31 1.51
N GLY A 108 10.11 19.10 1.01
CA GLY A 108 10.87 17.89 1.31
C GLY A 108 10.49 17.20 2.62
N SER A 109 9.44 17.64 3.30
CA SER A 109 8.93 17.00 4.50
C SER A 109 8.18 15.71 4.15
N HIS A 110 8.42 14.63 4.88
CA HIS A 110 7.68 13.39 4.76
C HIS A 110 6.33 13.52 5.48
N ILE A 111 5.28 13.09 4.83
CA ILE A 111 3.91 13.14 5.35
C ILE A 111 3.32 11.73 5.27
N GLU A 112 2.83 11.22 6.40
CA GLU A 112 2.15 9.94 6.48
C GLU A 112 0.70 10.15 6.94
N TYR A 113 -0.25 9.49 6.28
CA TYR A 113 -1.65 9.49 6.68
C TYR A 113 -2.03 8.09 7.16
N LYS A 114 -2.51 8.00 8.41
CA LYS A 114 -3.08 6.78 9.00
C LYS A 114 -4.55 6.99 9.24
N LEU A 115 -5.38 6.38 8.41
CA LEU A 115 -6.82 6.63 8.39
C LEU A 115 -7.61 5.34 8.60
N THR A 116 -8.78 5.47 9.21
CA THR A 116 -9.75 4.38 9.38
C THR A 116 -11.08 4.78 8.78
N VAL A 117 -11.66 3.88 8.00
CA VAL A 117 -12.96 4.05 7.33
C VAL A 117 -14.06 3.44 8.18
N ALA A 118 -15.12 4.20 8.43
CA ALA A 118 -16.33 3.74 9.12
C ALA A 118 -17.56 4.18 8.32
N GLY A 119 -18.06 3.29 7.46
CA GLY A 119 -19.09 3.63 6.49
C GLY A 119 -18.59 4.67 5.47
N ASN A 120 -19.18 5.86 5.47
CA ASN A 120 -18.74 6.97 4.62
C ASN A 120 -17.82 7.97 5.34
N LYS A 121 -17.49 7.74 6.61
CA LYS A 121 -16.61 8.59 7.41
C LYS A 121 -15.20 8.01 7.42
N VAL A 122 -14.23 8.90 7.33
CA VAL A 122 -12.80 8.58 7.42
C VAL A 122 -12.19 9.45 8.50
N GLN A 123 -11.56 8.82 9.46
CA GLN A 123 -10.91 9.50 10.58
C GLN A 123 -9.51 8.96 10.79
N GLY A 124 -8.62 9.80 11.28
CA GLY A 124 -7.26 9.37 11.58
C GLY A 124 -6.31 10.51 11.86
N ALA A 125 -5.10 10.36 11.42
CA ALA A 125 -4.05 11.33 11.64
C ALA A 125 -3.16 11.52 10.40
N GLU A 126 -2.75 12.77 10.20
CA GLU A 126 -1.58 13.15 9.42
C GLU A 126 -0.38 13.25 10.35
N ILE A 127 0.73 12.70 9.95
CA ILE A 127 2.00 12.73 10.67
C ILE A 127 3.02 13.39 9.75
N LEU A 128 3.40 14.61 10.06
CA LEU A 128 4.41 15.37 9.34
C LEU A 128 5.75 15.19 10.03
N SER A 129 6.74 14.78 9.28
CA SER A 129 8.12 14.62 9.75
C SER A 129 9.07 15.53 8.96
N ALA A 130 9.68 16.49 9.64
CA ALA A 130 10.62 17.44 9.06
C ALA A 130 11.78 17.69 10.03
N GLU A 131 13.03 17.62 9.56
CA GLU A 131 14.24 17.96 10.31
C GLU A 131 14.36 17.33 11.72
N GLY A 132 13.73 16.16 11.92
CA GLY A 132 13.71 15.45 13.21
C GLY A 132 12.59 15.86 14.15
N GLU A 133 11.75 16.79 13.75
CA GLU A 133 10.49 17.11 14.43
C GLU A 133 9.33 16.31 13.82
N VAL A 134 8.38 15.92 14.66
CA VAL A 134 7.19 15.18 14.26
C VAL A 134 5.97 15.94 14.76
N GLU A 135 5.14 16.39 13.83
CA GLU A 135 3.86 17.02 14.11
C GLU A 135 2.73 16.05 13.73
N LYS A 136 1.67 16.03 14.55
CA LYS A 136 0.50 15.20 14.31
C LYS A 136 -0.75 16.04 14.29
N GLN A 137 -1.55 15.90 13.21
CA GLN A 137 -2.83 16.56 13.06
C GLN A 137 -3.96 15.54 12.87
N ASN A 138 -5.14 15.86 13.37
CA ASN A 138 -6.30 14.99 13.18
C ASN A 138 -6.87 15.15 11.76
N VAL A 139 -7.27 14.03 11.18
CA VAL A 139 -7.95 13.98 9.89
C VAL A 139 -9.39 13.56 10.10
N THR A 140 -10.32 14.33 9.53
CA THR A 140 -11.74 13.98 9.50
C THR A 140 -12.29 14.26 8.11
N MET A 141 -12.69 13.20 7.41
CA MET A 141 -13.17 13.29 6.03
C MET A 141 -14.42 12.46 5.82
N THR A 142 -15.07 12.70 4.70
CA THR A 142 -16.21 11.92 4.22
C THR A 142 -15.91 11.43 2.81
N ILE A 143 -16.19 10.15 2.57
CA ILE A 143 -16.08 9.56 1.23
C ILE A 143 -17.29 10.02 0.41
N GLY A 144 -17.03 10.78 -0.64
CA GLY A 144 -17.99 11.04 -1.69
C GLY A 144 -17.85 9.97 -2.77
N HIS A 145 -18.93 9.30 -3.13
CA HIS A 145 -18.92 8.47 -4.33
C HIS A 145 -18.78 9.42 -5.53
N GLY A 146 -17.63 9.39 -6.17
CA GLY A 146 -17.45 10.04 -7.46
C GLY A 146 -18.44 9.40 -8.43
N ARG A 147 -19.41 10.19 -8.90
CA ARG A 147 -20.23 9.77 -10.03
C ARG A 147 -19.28 9.74 -11.23
N PRO A 148 -19.29 8.68 -12.04
CA PRO A 148 -18.51 8.63 -13.28
C PRO A 148 -18.88 9.76 -14.22
#